data_1eeb675838a647b96760108c6480e73f
#
_entry.id   1eeb675838a647b96760108c6480e73f
#
_cell.length_a   1.000
_cell.length_b   1.000
_cell.length_c   1.000
_cell.angle_alpha   90.00
_cell.angle_beta   90.00
_cell.angle_gamma   90.00
#
_symmetry.space_group_name_H-M   'P 1'
#
loop_
_entity.id
_entity.type
_entity.pdbx_description
1 polymer ?
#
loop_
_entity_poly.entity_id
_entity_poly.type
_entity_poly.pdbx_seq_one_letter_code
_entity_poly.pdbx_strand_id
1 'polypeptide(L)'
;MEAHYATVFEKNADAIPNEIALVCGENIRTWKEYDDRAARLATLLTSYGLGSDSKVGLYLHNSNEFLEAQYSVFKVAGVPINVNYRYKEEELIYLLDNSDSEAVFFQGCYAQQIESIKDKLDKVKVFIQVDDGTPQLECAENYEQIISSNEPMERFERSEDNIYMLYTGGTTGMPKGVMYTHGGHLGAMLNTAGAWGMIPIQEKIEIENVSKEVLRISEEESLTVSIPACPLMHGTGMWLGAMIPHLVGGAVVTLPKLGFDPDELLKEVERTKANNIVIVGDAFAKPLMDALDKAESDGNPYNLESVNTVISSG
;
A
#
# COMPACT_ATOMS: atom_id res chain seq x y z
N MET A 1 22.87 -3.72 -7.92
CA MET A 1 21.73 -4.21 -7.11
C MET A 1 20.50 -4.11 -7.99
N GLU A 2 19.69 -5.18 -8.05
CA GLU A 2 18.57 -5.25 -8.97
C GLU A 2 17.37 -4.42 -8.49
N ALA A 3 16.57 -3.93 -9.43
CA ALA A 3 15.46 -3.02 -9.21
C ALA A 3 14.22 -3.76 -8.68
N HIS A 4 14.12 -3.88 -7.36
CA HIS A 4 13.01 -4.54 -6.68
C HIS A 4 12.42 -3.61 -5.60
N TYR A 5 11.09 -3.58 -5.43
CA TYR A 5 10.41 -2.68 -4.47
C TYR A 5 10.93 -2.85 -3.05
N ALA A 6 11.05 -4.09 -2.56
CA ALA A 6 11.59 -4.30 -1.21
C ALA A 6 13.01 -3.76 -1.07
N THR A 7 13.85 -3.88 -2.10
CA THR A 7 15.23 -3.36 -2.07
C THR A 7 15.26 -1.83 -1.92
N VAL A 8 14.39 -1.12 -2.65
CA VAL A 8 14.30 0.35 -2.55
C VAL A 8 13.77 0.78 -1.18
N PHE A 9 12.70 0.13 -0.69
CA PHE A 9 12.11 0.45 0.60
C PHE A 9 13.06 0.17 1.77
N GLU A 10 13.80 -0.94 1.72
CA GLU A 10 14.87 -1.25 2.70
C GLU A 10 15.96 -0.17 2.71
N LYS A 11 16.37 0.33 1.54
CA LYS A 11 17.34 1.42 1.44
C LYS A 11 16.81 2.76 1.96
N ASN A 12 15.54 3.05 1.73
CA ASN A 12 14.91 4.24 2.31
C ASN A 12 14.85 4.12 3.84
N ALA A 13 14.48 2.95 4.37
CA ALA A 13 14.49 2.70 5.81
C ALA A 13 15.90 2.85 6.44
N ASP A 14 16.96 2.51 5.70
CA ASP A 14 18.34 2.72 6.14
C ASP A 14 18.77 4.19 6.08
N ALA A 15 18.35 4.91 5.01
CA ALA A 15 18.73 6.30 4.78
C ALA A 15 18.00 7.28 5.69
N ILE A 16 16.69 7.06 5.88
CA ILE A 16 15.78 7.97 6.59
C ILE A 16 14.94 7.23 7.66
N PRO A 17 15.56 6.49 8.60
CA PRO A 17 14.86 5.58 9.51
C PRO A 17 13.81 6.24 10.41
N ASN A 18 13.99 7.52 10.71
CA ASN A 18 13.13 8.27 11.64
C ASN A 18 12.05 9.10 10.93
N GLU A 19 12.12 9.23 9.61
CA GLU A 19 11.06 9.89 8.84
C GLU A 19 9.78 9.05 8.82
N ILE A 20 8.63 9.73 8.73
CA ILE A 20 7.33 9.07 8.69
C ILE A 20 7.16 8.36 7.35
N ALA A 21 6.74 7.10 7.38
CA ALA A 21 6.39 6.30 6.20
C ALA A 21 4.87 6.11 6.07
N LEU A 22 4.18 5.83 7.19
CA LEU A 22 2.75 5.53 7.19
C LEU A 22 2.01 6.32 8.26
N VAL A 23 0.79 6.76 7.92
CA VAL A 23 -0.14 7.40 8.85
C VAL A 23 -1.56 6.88 8.60
N CYS A 24 -2.24 6.46 9.67
CA CYS A 24 -3.67 6.17 9.66
C CYS A 24 -4.28 6.67 10.98
N GLY A 25 -4.92 7.84 10.93
CA GLY A 25 -5.34 8.53 12.15
C GLY A 25 -4.15 8.78 13.10
N GLU A 26 -4.26 8.30 14.34
CA GLU A 26 -3.18 8.41 15.34
C GLU A 26 -2.09 7.33 15.20
N ASN A 27 -2.29 6.34 14.33
CA ASN A 27 -1.32 5.28 14.11
C ASN A 27 -0.27 5.74 13.08
N ILE A 28 0.90 6.10 13.58
CA ILE A 28 2.03 6.58 12.79
C ILE A 28 3.12 5.52 12.80
N ARG A 29 3.80 5.33 11.66
CA ARG A 29 4.97 4.46 11.51
C ARG A 29 6.10 5.23 10.83
N THR A 30 7.26 5.17 11.42
CA THR A 30 8.51 5.59 10.77
C THR A 30 8.93 4.58 9.71
N TRP A 31 9.85 4.93 8.83
CA TRP A 31 10.43 4.01 7.86
C TRP A 31 11.06 2.78 8.52
N LYS A 32 11.73 2.96 9.67
CA LYS A 32 12.31 1.87 10.45
C LYS A 32 11.22 0.93 10.98
N GLU A 33 10.14 1.46 11.54
CA GLU A 33 9.03 0.65 12.06
C GLU A 33 8.29 -0.08 10.94
N TYR A 34 8.07 0.59 9.81
CA TYR A 34 7.44 0.00 8.63
C TYR A 34 8.28 -1.19 8.10
N ASP A 35 9.60 -1.01 7.98
CA ASP A 35 10.52 -2.07 7.54
C ASP A 35 10.56 -3.26 8.52
N ASP A 36 10.66 -3.00 9.84
CA ASP A 36 10.69 -4.03 10.88
C ASP A 36 9.39 -4.83 10.92
N ARG A 37 8.23 -4.17 10.91
CA ARG A 37 6.93 -4.83 10.95
C ARG A 37 6.70 -5.69 9.71
N ALA A 38 7.00 -5.17 8.52
CA ALA A 38 6.93 -5.94 7.28
C ALA A 38 7.90 -7.15 7.28
N ALA A 39 9.10 -7.02 7.89
CA ALA A 39 10.05 -8.12 8.01
C ALA A 39 9.57 -9.22 8.95
N ARG A 40 8.86 -8.89 10.04
CA ARG A 40 8.26 -9.86 10.97
C ARG A 40 7.09 -10.62 10.32
N LEU A 41 6.27 -9.93 9.53
CA LEU A 41 5.23 -10.58 8.71
C LEU A 41 5.85 -11.51 7.65
N ALA A 42 6.95 -11.11 7.03
CA ALA A 42 7.69 -11.94 6.08
C ALA A 42 8.25 -13.22 6.73
N THR A 43 8.67 -13.16 8.00
CA THR A 43 9.06 -14.35 8.77
C THR A 43 7.91 -15.34 8.88
N LEU A 44 6.69 -14.88 9.18
CA LEU A 44 5.53 -15.78 9.17
C LEU A 44 5.32 -16.41 7.79
N LEU A 45 5.30 -15.60 6.73
CA LEU A 45 5.08 -16.10 5.37
C LEU A 45 6.10 -17.19 5.02
N THR A 46 7.38 -17.01 5.33
CA THR A 46 8.42 -18.01 5.09
C THR A 46 8.25 -19.27 5.93
N SER A 47 7.72 -19.16 7.16
CA SER A 47 7.44 -20.33 8.02
C SER A 47 6.35 -21.26 7.45
N TYR A 48 5.44 -20.69 6.65
CA TYR A 48 4.46 -21.47 5.87
C TYR A 48 4.96 -21.89 4.49
N GLY A 49 6.25 -21.70 4.21
CA GLY A 49 6.90 -22.10 2.96
C GLY A 49 6.57 -21.17 1.78
N LEU A 50 6.18 -19.93 2.05
CA LEU A 50 6.01 -18.93 1.00
C LEU A 50 7.36 -18.26 0.70
N GLY A 51 7.57 -17.92 -0.57
CA GLY A 51 8.81 -17.31 -1.05
C GLY A 51 8.64 -16.71 -2.43
N SER A 52 9.69 -16.79 -3.25
CA SER A 52 9.66 -16.24 -4.60
C SER A 52 8.47 -16.79 -5.40
N ASP A 53 7.74 -15.85 -6.04
CA ASP A 53 6.54 -16.12 -6.84
C ASP A 53 5.31 -16.62 -6.06
N SER A 54 5.37 -16.81 -4.74
CA SER A 54 4.18 -17.12 -3.91
C SER A 54 3.19 -15.95 -3.94
N LYS A 55 1.91 -16.24 -4.20
CA LYS A 55 0.85 -15.23 -4.29
C LYS A 55 0.15 -15.08 -2.95
N VAL A 56 -0.08 -13.82 -2.56
CA VAL A 56 -0.70 -13.48 -1.28
C VAL A 56 -1.84 -12.50 -1.48
N GLY A 57 -3.06 -12.91 -1.15
CA GLY A 57 -4.25 -12.07 -1.24
C GLY A 57 -4.26 -10.98 -0.18
N LEU A 58 -4.56 -9.74 -0.58
CA LEU A 58 -4.72 -8.59 0.30
C LEU A 58 -6.19 -8.14 0.28
N TYR A 59 -7.00 -8.71 1.17
CA TYR A 59 -8.43 -8.43 1.32
C TYR A 59 -8.66 -7.43 2.46
N LEU A 60 -8.14 -6.22 2.25
CA LEU A 60 -8.02 -5.18 3.26
C LEU A 60 -8.59 -3.85 2.78
N HIS A 61 -9.00 -2.99 3.71
CA HIS A 61 -9.26 -1.58 3.47
C HIS A 61 -7.95 -0.77 3.43
N ASN A 62 -8.04 0.50 3.00
CA ASN A 62 -6.92 1.42 3.10
C ASN A 62 -6.50 1.56 4.57
N SER A 63 -5.28 1.15 4.88
CA SER A 63 -4.72 1.20 6.24
C SER A 63 -3.20 1.02 6.20
N ASN A 64 -2.54 1.23 7.33
CA ASN A 64 -1.12 0.91 7.47
C ASN A 64 -0.87 -0.58 7.21
N GLU A 65 -1.76 -1.44 7.72
CA GLU A 65 -1.65 -2.91 7.61
C GLU A 65 -1.72 -3.38 6.15
N PHE A 66 -2.46 -2.68 5.27
CA PHE A 66 -2.46 -2.98 3.84
C PHE A 66 -1.05 -2.82 3.25
N LEU A 67 -0.39 -1.71 3.56
CA LEU A 67 0.93 -1.39 3.02
C LEU A 67 2.02 -2.24 3.68
N GLU A 68 1.92 -2.52 4.98
CA GLU A 68 2.82 -3.44 5.71
C GLU A 68 2.71 -4.87 5.15
N ALA A 69 1.49 -5.36 4.90
CA ALA A 69 1.25 -6.66 4.29
C ALA A 69 1.83 -6.73 2.86
N GLN A 70 1.56 -5.72 2.02
CA GLN A 70 2.15 -5.67 0.68
C GLN A 70 3.68 -5.69 0.72
N TYR A 71 4.28 -4.90 1.61
CA TYR A 71 5.73 -4.85 1.75
C TYR A 71 6.31 -6.18 2.25
N SER A 72 5.62 -6.88 3.17
CA SER A 72 6.03 -8.20 3.64
C SER A 72 6.08 -9.23 2.50
N VAL A 73 5.12 -9.17 1.57
CA VAL A 73 5.09 -10.02 0.38
C VAL A 73 6.25 -9.69 -0.56
N PHE A 74 6.56 -8.41 -0.77
CA PHE A 74 7.76 -8.02 -1.51
C PHE A 74 9.05 -8.50 -0.84
N LYS A 75 9.11 -8.50 0.49
CA LYS A 75 10.29 -8.97 1.23
C LYS A 75 10.61 -10.45 0.97
N VAL A 76 9.61 -11.30 0.80
CA VAL A 76 9.80 -12.72 0.43
C VAL A 76 9.94 -12.96 -1.09
N ALA A 77 10.05 -11.88 -1.89
CA ALA A 77 9.98 -11.95 -3.36
C ALA A 77 8.68 -12.55 -3.90
N GLY A 78 7.60 -12.48 -3.11
CA GLY A 78 6.26 -12.93 -3.47
C GLY A 78 5.48 -11.89 -4.27
N VAL A 79 4.26 -12.25 -4.65
CA VAL A 79 3.37 -11.46 -5.50
C VAL A 79 2.13 -11.05 -4.69
N PRO A 80 1.96 -9.79 -4.32
CA PRO A 80 0.75 -9.32 -3.66
C PRO A 80 -0.40 -9.28 -4.66
N ILE A 81 -1.54 -9.86 -4.28
CA ILE A 81 -2.77 -9.89 -5.07
C ILE A 81 -3.80 -8.96 -4.44
N ASN A 82 -4.11 -7.88 -5.13
CA ASN A 82 -5.16 -6.95 -4.67
C ASN A 82 -6.53 -7.61 -4.75
N VAL A 83 -7.23 -7.69 -3.63
CA VAL A 83 -8.59 -8.25 -3.55
C VAL A 83 -9.58 -7.11 -3.37
N ASN A 84 -10.58 -7.06 -4.25
CA ASN A 84 -11.63 -6.05 -4.12
C ASN A 84 -12.53 -6.39 -2.92
N TYR A 85 -12.55 -5.53 -1.91
CA TYR A 85 -13.35 -5.72 -0.69
C TYR A 85 -14.87 -5.75 -0.92
N ARG A 86 -15.34 -5.43 -2.13
CA ARG A 86 -16.75 -5.53 -2.52
C ARG A 86 -17.12 -6.90 -3.09
N TYR A 87 -16.14 -7.78 -3.33
CA TYR A 87 -16.38 -9.11 -3.86
C TYR A 87 -17.18 -9.96 -2.88
N LYS A 88 -18.09 -10.75 -3.45
CA LYS A 88 -18.85 -11.79 -2.75
C LYS A 88 -18.12 -13.13 -2.85
N GLU A 89 -18.68 -14.16 -2.22
CA GLU A 89 -18.05 -15.49 -2.11
C GLU A 89 -17.55 -16.04 -3.45
N GLU A 90 -18.38 -16.03 -4.50
CA GLU A 90 -18.01 -16.59 -5.81
C GLU A 90 -16.83 -15.84 -6.45
N GLU A 91 -16.84 -14.51 -6.36
CA GLU A 91 -15.77 -13.66 -6.89
C GLU A 91 -14.49 -13.81 -6.09
N LEU A 92 -14.57 -13.94 -4.76
CA LEU A 92 -13.43 -14.19 -3.89
C LEU A 92 -12.79 -15.54 -4.17
N ILE A 93 -13.60 -16.61 -4.25
CA ILE A 93 -13.11 -17.96 -4.57
C ILE A 93 -12.42 -17.92 -5.94
N TYR A 94 -13.09 -17.35 -6.94
CA TYR A 94 -12.50 -17.26 -8.28
C TYR A 94 -11.15 -16.53 -8.27
N LEU A 95 -11.07 -15.36 -7.65
CA LEU A 95 -9.87 -14.55 -7.66
C LEU A 95 -8.73 -15.25 -6.93
N LEU A 96 -8.97 -15.76 -5.73
CA LEU A 96 -7.95 -16.42 -4.90
C LEU A 96 -7.46 -17.74 -5.51
N ASP A 97 -8.37 -18.50 -6.16
CA ASP A 97 -7.97 -19.72 -6.87
C ASP A 97 -7.25 -19.40 -8.19
N ASN A 98 -7.75 -18.47 -9.00
CA ASN A 98 -7.16 -18.09 -10.28
C ASN A 98 -5.78 -17.42 -10.12
N SER A 99 -5.56 -16.72 -9.01
CA SER A 99 -4.25 -16.14 -8.70
C SER A 99 -3.27 -17.12 -8.08
N ASP A 100 -3.67 -18.35 -7.78
CA ASP A 100 -2.89 -19.34 -7.02
C ASP A 100 -2.48 -18.79 -5.64
N SER A 101 -3.36 -18.07 -4.95
CA SER A 101 -3.07 -17.48 -3.64
C SER A 101 -2.77 -18.54 -2.59
N GLU A 102 -1.61 -18.41 -1.92
CA GLU A 102 -1.13 -19.33 -0.89
C GLU A 102 -1.32 -18.79 0.54
N ALA A 103 -1.55 -17.49 0.68
CA ALA A 103 -1.90 -16.83 1.94
C ALA A 103 -2.90 -15.70 1.68
N VAL A 104 -3.67 -15.32 2.70
CA VAL A 104 -4.63 -14.21 2.61
C VAL A 104 -4.56 -13.36 3.88
N PHE A 105 -4.18 -12.09 3.73
CA PHE A 105 -4.44 -11.07 4.75
C PHE A 105 -5.86 -10.54 4.57
N PHE A 106 -6.62 -10.45 5.65
CA PHE A 106 -7.98 -9.93 5.58
C PHE A 106 -8.33 -9.05 6.78
N GLN A 107 -9.19 -8.05 6.55
CA GLN A 107 -9.74 -7.22 7.61
C GLN A 107 -10.75 -8.02 8.43
N GLY A 108 -10.78 -7.83 9.75
CA GLY A 108 -11.66 -8.58 10.66
C GLY A 108 -13.14 -8.55 10.26
N CYS A 109 -13.64 -7.42 9.74
CA CYS A 109 -15.02 -7.30 9.27
C CYS A 109 -15.39 -8.27 8.13
N TYR A 110 -14.40 -8.90 7.48
CA TYR A 110 -14.59 -9.96 6.47
C TYR A 110 -14.45 -11.38 7.01
N ALA A 111 -14.34 -11.54 8.33
CA ALA A 111 -14.18 -12.85 8.96
C ALA A 111 -15.26 -13.86 8.54
N GLN A 112 -16.52 -13.42 8.47
CA GLN A 112 -17.62 -14.28 8.04
C GLN A 112 -17.50 -14.75 6.59
N GLN A 113 -17.05 -13.89 5.70
CA GLN A 113 -16.81 -14.23 4.29
C GLN A 113 -15.66 -15.25 4.18
N ILE A 114 -14.56 -15.03 4.88
CA ILE A 114 -13.43 -15.97 4.90
C ILE A 114 -13.88 -17.33 5.46
N GLU A 115 -14.62 -17.34 6.58
CA GLU A 115 -15.13 -18.58 7.18
C GLU A 115 -16.00 -19.38 6.20
N SER A 116 -16.81 -18.71 5.38
CA SER A 116 -17.71 -19.36 4.42
C SER A 116 -16.99 -19.97 3.20
N ILE A 117 -15.77 -19.49 2.88
CA ILE A 117 -15.05 -19.91 1.67
C ILE A 117 -13.76 -20.68 1.94
N LYS A 118 -13.20 -20.65 3.16
CA LYS A 118 -11.89 -21.23 3.48
C LYS A 118 -11.71 -22.68 3.02
N ASP A 119 -12.73 -23.52 3.18
CA ASP A 119 -12.70 -24.92 2.80
C ASP A 119 -12.76 -25.16 1.27
N LYS A 120 -12.90 -24.09 0.48
CA LYS A 120 -12.90 -24.12 -0.99
C LYS A 120 -11.59 -23.56 -1.57
N LEU A 121 -10.63 -23.18 -0.72
CA LEU A 121 -9.37 -22.55 -1.11
C LEU A 121 -8.19 -23.48 -0.79
N ASP A 122 -8.11 -24.59 -1.51
CA ASP A 122 -7.15 -25.68 -1.25
C ASP A 122 -5.67 -25.24 -1.28
N LYS A 123 -5.35 -24.13 -1.96
CA LYS A 123 -3.99 -23.60 -2.09
C LYS A 123 -3.58 -22.72 -0.93
N VAL A 124 -4.54 -22.14 -0.20
CA VAL A 124 -4.28 -21.20 0.89
C VAL A 124 -3.80 -21.96 2.13
N LYS A 125 -2.57 -21.69 2.54
CA LYS A 125 -1.89 -22.31 3.67
C LYS A 125 -2.12 -21.58 4.98
N VAL A 126 -2.37 -20.26 4.92
CA VAL A 126 -2.56 -19.41 6.10
C VAL A 126 -3.49 -18.23 5.80
N PHE A 127 -4.36 -17.96 6.74
CA PHE A 127 -5.17 -16.74 6.80
C PHE A 127 -4.61 -15.85 7.92
N ILE A 128 -4.49 -14.54 7.68
CA ILE A 128 -3.99 -13.56 8.64
C ILE A 128 -5.05 -12.48 8.82
N GLN A 129 -5.59 -12.39 10.05
CA GLN A 129 -6.64 -11.43 10.39
C GLN A 129 -6.05 -10.16 10.97
N VAL A 130 -6.39 -9.02 10.36
CA VAL A 130 -6.16 -7.69 10.92
C VAL A 130 -7.30 -7.34 11.87
N ASP A 131 -6.97 -6.93 13.08
CA ASP A 131 -7.94 -6.59 14.11
C ASP A 131 -8.65 -5.27 13.79
N ASP A 132 -9.96 -5.28 13.87
CA ASP A 132 -10.83 -4.09 13.74
C ASP A 132 -11.97 -4.12 14.81
N GLY A 133 -11.77 -4.88 15.88
CA GLY A 133 -12.76 -5.15 16.93
C GLY A 133 -13.66 -6.35 16.63
N THR A 134 -13.53 -6.98 15.47
CA THR A 134 -14.22 -8.24 15.15
C THR A 134 -13.52 -9.42 15.84
N PRO A 135 -14.27 -10.40 16.40
CA PRO A 135 -13.66 -11.58 17.00
C PRO A 135 -12.69 -12.30 16.05
N GLN A 136 -11.57 -12.74 16.62
CA GLN A 136 -10.56 -13.53 15.91
C GLN A 136 -11.15 -14.86 15.41
N LEU A 137 -10.93 -15.19 14.13
CA LEU A 137 -11.25 -16.51 13.60
C LEU A 137 -10.25 -17.55 14.12
N GLU A 138 -10.75 -18.71 14.51
CA GLU A 138 -9.91 -19.82 15.00
C GLU A 138 -8.91 -20.33 13.94
N CYS A 139 -9.29 -20.25 12.66
CA CYS A 139 -8.44 -20.70 11.54
C CYS A 139 -7.43 -19.64 11.06
N ALA A 140 -7.40 -18.45 11.66
CA ALA A 140 -6.53 -17.36 11.22
C ALA A 140 -5.50 -16.98 12.28
N GLU A 141 -4.31 -16.62 11.82
CA GLU A 141 -3.28 -15.98 12.65
C GLU A 141 -3.66 -14.53 12.95
N ASN A 142 -3.33 -14.05 14.16
CA ASN A 142 -3.56 -12.65 14.53
C ASN A 142 -2.40 -11.77 14.07
N TYR A 143 -2.70 -10.71 13.34
CA TYR A 143 -1.73 -9.82 12.72
C TYR A 143 -0.74 -9.21 13.74
N GLU A 144 -1.22 -8.60 14.82
CA GLU A 144 -0.34 -7.95 15.81
C GLU A 144 0.41 -8.98 16.67
N GLN A 145 -0.16 -10.16 16.88
CA GLN A 145 0.55 -11.23 17.56
C GLN A 145 1.73 -11.74 16.73
N ILE A 146 1.57 -11.84 15.41
CA ILE A 146 2.68 -12.19 14.50
C ILE A 146 3.83 -11.22 14.67
N ILE A 147 3.52 -9.91 14.62
CA ILE A 147 4.53 -8.86 14.73
C ILE A 147 5.25 -8.90 16.07
N SER A 148 4.52 -9.15 17.16
CA SER A 148 5.10 -9.19 18.50
C SER A 148 5.92 -10.45 18.81
N SER A 149 5.64 -11.57 18.12
CA SER A 149 6.24 -12.88 18.43
C SER A 149 7.34 -13.33 17.47
N ASN A 150 7.41 -12.76 16.25
CA ASN A 150 8.44 -13.13 15.28
C ASN A 150 9.62 -12.17 15.31
N GLU A 151 10.83 -12.68 15.06
CA GLU A 151 11.97 -11.86 14.72
C GLU A 151 11.89 -11.37 13.27
N PRO A 152 12.44 -10.21 12.92
CA PRO A 152 12.43 -9.72 11.55
C PRO A 152 13.25 -10.63 10.63
N MET A 153 12.72 -10.90 9.45
CA MET A 153 13.41 -11.69 8.41
C MET A 153 14.68 -10.98 7.95
N GLU A 154 15.76 -11.74 7.78
CA GLU A 154 17.00 -11.23 7.20
C GLU A 154 16.78 -10.84 5.73
N ARG A 155 17.42 -9.76 5.30
CA ARG A 155 17.37 -9.29 3.92
C ARG A 155 18.19 -10.20 3.00
N PHE A 156 17.71 -10.38 1.78
CA PHE A 156 18.41 -11.14 0.74
C PHE A 156 18.29 -10.43 -0.62
N GLU A 157 19.09 -10.83 -1.59
CA GLU A 157 19.03 -10.28 -2.96
C GLU A 157 17.82 -10.82 -3.70
N ARG A 158 17.07 -9.90 -4.34
CA ARG A 158 15.84 -10.20 -5.11
C ARG A 158 16.05 -9.76 -6.55
N SER A 159 15.47 -10.52 -7.49
CA SER A 159 15.59 -10.22 -8.91
C SER A 159 14.61 -9.12 -9.35
N GLU A 160 15.07 -8.27 -10.27
CA GLU A 160 14.22 -7.31 -10.97
C GLU A 160 13.20 -7.97 -11.90
N ASP A 161 13.41 -9.26 -12.23
CA ASP A 161 12.47 -10.08 -13.00
C ASP A 161 11.36 -10.68 -12.15
N ASN A 162 11.41 -10.56 -10.80
CA ASN A 162 10.30 -10.97 -9.96
C ASN A 162 9.01 -10.27 -10.41
N ILE A 163 7.87 -10.95 -10.24
CA ILE A 163 6.58 -10.47 -10.75
C ILE A 163 5.86 -9.63 -9.71
N TYR A 164 5.32 -8.50 -10.15
CA TYR A 164 4.27 -7.75 -9.52
C TYR A 164 2.98 -7.94 -10.32
N MET A 165 1.85 -8.18 -9.67
CA MET A 165 0.58 -8.43 -10.34
C MET A 165 -0.52 -7.51 -9.81
N LEU A 166 -1.34 -7.00 -10.73
CA LEU A 166 -2.55 -6.25 -10.39
C LEU A 166 -3.76 -6.90 -11.08
N TYR A 167 -4.73 -7.33 -10.27
CA TYR A 167 -6.02 -7.76 -10.79
C TYR A 167 -6.90 -6.56 -11.12
N THR A 168 -7.41 -6.53 -12.35
CA THR A 168 -8.31 -5.46 -12.83
C THR A 168 -9.66 -6.04 -13.18
N GLY A 169 -10.74 -5.29 -12.89
CA GLY A 169 -12.07 -5.62 -13.35
C GLY A 169 -12.13 -5.57 -14.87
N GLY A 170 -12.38 -6.70 -15.52
CA GLY A 170 -12.59 -6.75 -16.97
C GLY A 170 -13.95 -6.19 -17.33
N THR A 171 -14.05 -5.45 -18.44
CA THR A 171 -15.32 -4.96 -18.99
C THR A 171 -16.24 -6.09 -19.49
N THR A 172 -15.74 -7.31 -19.58
CA THR A 172 -16.40 -8.45 -20.24
C THR A 172 -16.45 -9.73 -19.39
N GLY A 173 -16.19 -9.70 -18.08
CA GLY A 173 -16.21 -10.91 -17.27
C GLY A 173 -15.39 -10.83 -15.98
N MET A 174 -14.92 -11.97 -15.51
CA MET A 174 -14.14 -12.12 -14.27
C MET A 174 -12.82 -11.35 -14.32
N PRO A 175 -12.30 -10.86 -13.18
CA PRO A 175 -11.07 -10.10 -13.13
C PRO A 175 -9.87 -10.90 -13.64
N LYS A 176 -8.88 -10.18 -14.21
CA LYS A 176 -7.65 -10.75 -14.75
C LYS A 176 -6.44 -10.09 -14.11
N GLY A 177 -5.42 -10.88 -13.81
CA GLY A 177 -4.13 -10.40 -13.30
C GLY A 177 -3.26 -9.88 -14.44
N VAL A 178 -2.91 -8.59 -14.39
CA VAL A 178 -1.90 -7.99 -15.28
C VAL A 178 -0.55 -8.10 -14.60
N MET A 179 0.42 -8.70 -15.27
CA MET A 179 1.75 -8.97 -14.74
C MET A 179 2.78 -7.96 -15.24
N TYR A 180 3.64 -7.54 -14.33
CA TYR A 180 4.77 -6.65 -14.58
C TYR A 180 6.01 -7.25 -13.93
N THR A 181 7.21 -7.03 -14.48
CA THR A 181 8.44 -7.26 -13.73
C THR A 181 8.63 -6.11 -12.73
N HIS A 182 9.23 -6.39 -11.57
CA HIS A 182 9.58 -5.35 -10.59
C HIS A 182 10.42 -4.25 -11.22
N GLY A 183 11.47 -4.61 -11.97
CA GLY A 183 12.34 -3.64 -12.63
C GLY A 183 11.63 -2.73 -13.61
N GLY A 184 10.79 -3.30 -14.49
CA GLY A 184 10.04 -2.55 -15.49
C GLY A 184 9.01 -1.60 -14.85
N HIS A 185 8.22 -2.11 -13.88
CA HIS A 185 7.20 -1.32 -13.20
C HIS A 185 7.83 -0.22 -12.31
N LEU A 186 8.82 -0.56 -11.53
CA LEU A 186 9.55 0.39 -10.67
C LEU A 186 10.18 1.52 -11.49
N GLY A 187 10.82 1.18 -12.60
CA GLY A 187 11.39 2.17 -13.53
C GLY A 187 10.35 3.16 -14.07
N ALA A 188 9.17 2.65 -14.46
CA ALA A 188 8.06 3.50 -14.91
C ALA A 188 7.55 4.42 -13.78
N MET A 189 7.44 3.91 -12.55
CA MET A 189 6.99 4.69 -11.40
C MET A 189 8.01 5.78 -11.00
N LEU A 190 9.31 5.48 -11.02
CA LEU A 190 10.35 6.49 -10.75
C LEU A 190 10.41 7.57 -11.84
N ASN A 191 10.23 7.22 -13.10
CA ASN A 191 10.11 8.21 -14.18
C ASN A 191 8.89 9.13 -13.96
N THR A 192 7.77 8.58 -13.49
CA THR A 192 6.58 9.35 -13.14
C THR A 192 6.85 10.27 -11.96
N ALA A 193 7.52 9.78 -10.90
CA ALA A 193 7.93 10.59 -9.75
C ALA A 193 8.81 11.78 -10.18
N GLY A 194 9.76 11.54 -11.09
CA GLY A 194 10.59 12.59 -11.67
C GLY A 194 9.79 13.61 -12.47
N ALA A 195 8.84 13.16 -13.32
CA ALA A 195 7.97 14.05 -14.09
C ALA A 195 7.05 14.91 -13.19
N TRP A 196 6.70 14.43 -11.99
CA TRP A 196 5.92 15.17 -10.99
C TRP A 196 6.78 16.05 -10.07
N GLY A 197 8.10 16.05 -10.25
CA GLY A 197 9.03 16.84 -9.45
C GLY A 197 9.25 16.32 -8.03
N MET A 198 8.87 15.08 -7.74
CA MET A 198 9.08 14.46 -6.41
C MET A 198 10.53 14.06 -6.18
N ILE A 199 11.27 13.82 -7.25
CA ILE A 199 12.70 13.51 -7.28
C ILE A 199 13.28 14.08 -8.58
N PRO A 200 14.56 14.50 -8.63
CA PRO A 200 15.18 14.94 -9.86
C PRO A 200 15.15 13.86 -10.94
N ILE A 201 14.84 14.26 -12.19
CA ILE A 201 14.86 13.35 -13.34
C ILE A 201 16.30 12.90 -13.59
N GLN A 202 16.50 11.59 -13.66
CA GLN A 202 17.79 10.97 -13.96
C GLN A 202 17.76 10.33 -15.36
N GLU A 203 18.84 10.48 -16.13
CA GLU A 203 18.97 9.82 -17.45
C GLU A 203 18.96 8.28 -17.31
N LYS A 204 19.55 7.78 -16.22
CA LYS A 204 19.54 6.37 -15.84
C LYS A 204 19.20 6.24 -14.36
N ILE A 205 18.16 5.45 -14.10
CA ILE A 205 17.73 5.19 -12.73
C ILE A 205 18.65 4.12 -12.13
N GLU A 206 19.44 4.52 -11.13
CA GLU A 206 20.25 3.63 -10.30
C GLU A 206 19.73 3.72 -8.87
N ILE A 207 19.41 2.58 -8.27
CA ILE A 207 18.77 2.50 -6.93
C ILE A 207 19.64 3.18 -5.86
N GLU A 208 20.97 3.05 -5.94
CA GLU A 208 21.90 3.74 -5.04
C GLU A 208 21.79 5.27 -5.11
N ASN A 209 21.49 5.80 -6.29
CA ASN A 209 21.30 7.24 -6.49
C ASN A 209 19.93 7.70 -5.97
N VAL A 210 18.90 6.87 -6.09
CA VAL A 210 17.56 7.14 -5.51
C VAL A 210 17.67 7.35 -4.01
N SER A 211 18.29 6.43 -3.26
CA SER A 211 18.42 6.54 -1.80
C SER A 211 19.25 7.74 -1.35
N LYS A 212 20.31 8.09 -2.08
CA LYS A 212 21.11 9.30 -1.79
C LYS A 212 20.29 10.56 -2.00
N GLU A 213 19.47 10.58 -3.06
CA GLU A 213 18.61 11.73 -3.36
C GLU A 213 17.48 11.83 -2.32
N VAL A 214 16.91 10.71 -1.89
CA VAL A 214 15.93 10.66 -0.80
C VAL A 214 16.51 11.25 0.48
N LEU A 215 17.74 10.87 0.86
CA LEU A 215 18.42 11.45 2.02
C LEU A 215 18.62 12.97 1.87
N ARG A 216 19.12 13.42 0.71
CA ARG A 216 19.29 14.86 0.44
C ARG A 216 17.98 15.64 0.57
N ILE A 217 16.89 15.13 -0.03
CA ILE A 217 15.57 15.76 0.05
C ILE A 217 15.08 15.83 1.50
N SER A 218 15.29 14.78 2.29
CA SER A 218 14.89 14.77 3.70
C SER A 218 15.63 15.80 4.55
N GLU A 219 16.88 16.12 4.21
CA GLU A 219 17.72 17.08 4.94
C GLU A 219 17.51 18.53 4.48
N GLU A 220 17.25 18.77 3.20
CA GLU A 220 17.25 20.10 2.58
C GLU A 220 15.85 20.61 2.22
N GLU A 221 14.87 19.73 2.08
CA GLU A 221 13.54 20.02 1.56
C GLU A 221 12.47 19.34 2.43
N SER A 222 11.32 19.06 1.83
CA SER A 222 10.24 18.29 2.44
C SER A 222 9.93 17.06 1.60
N LEU A 223 9.95 15.89 2.22
CA LEU A 223 9.50 14.66 1.59
C LEU A 223 8.01 14.74 1.18
N THR A 224 7.65 13.96 0.19
CA THR A 224 6.25 13.84 -0.24
C THR A 224 5.39 13.23 0.86
N VAL A 225 4.26 13.86 1.17
CA VAL A 225 3.20 13.33 2.03
C VAL A 225 1.95 13.16 1.19
N SER A 226 1.58 11.92 0.89
CA SER A 226 0.52 11.59 -0.06
C SER A 226 -0.72 11.03 0.62
N ILE A 227 -1.90 11.51 0.21
CA ILE A 227 -3.20 10.94 0.59
C ILE A 227 -3.84 10.25 -0.62
N PRO A 228 -3.82 8.92 -0.72
CA PRO A 228 -4.66 8.18 -1.65
C PRO A 228 -6.12 8.21 -1.18
N ALA A 229 -6.91 9.15 -1.69
CA ALA A 229 -8.33 9.25 -1.37
C ALA A 229 -9.15 8.11 -2.00
N CYS A 230 -8.59 7.41 -2.96
CA CYS A 230 -9.19 6.25 -3.63
C CYS A 230 -8.63 4.92 -3.08
N PRO A 231 -9.33 3.79 -3.30
CA PRO A 231 -8.92 2.52 -2.71
C PRO A 231 -7.55 2.03 -3.19
N LEU A 232 -6.71 1.56 -2.24
CA LEU A 232 -5.41 0.93 -2.51
C LEU A 232 -5.52 -0.39 -3.29
N MET A 233 -6.68 -1.04 -3.27
CA MET A 233 -6.91 -2.23 -4.10
C MET A 233 -6.94 -1.94 -5.60
N HIS A 234 -6.92 -0.67 -6.03
CA HIS A 234 -6.88 -0.25 -7.42
C HIS A 234 -5.55 0.44 -7.77
N GLY A 235 -5.12 0.32 -9.03
CA GLY A 235 -3.85 0.86 -9.49
C GLY A 235 -3.68 2.35 -9.21
N THR A 236 -4.72 3.18 -9.37
CA THR A 236 -4.64 4.61 -9.08
C THR A 236 -4.24 4.86 -7.61
N GLY A 237 -4.94 4.26 -6.66
CA GLY A 237 -4.62 4.41 -5.24
C GLY A 237 -3.26 3.84 -4.89
N MET A 238 -2.98 2.62 -5.34
CA MET A 238 -1.75 1.92 -5.01
C MET A 238 -0.52 2.52 -5.70
N TRP A 239 -0.54 2.67 -7.01
CA TRP A 239 0.64 3.10 -7.76
C TRP A 239 0.94 4.57 -7.54
N LEU A 240 -0.10 5.43 -7.76
CA LEU A 240 0.09 6.88 -7.76
C LEU A 240 0.05 7.45 -6.35
N GLY A 241 -0.79 6.88 -5.46
CA GLY A 241 -1.00 7.38 -4.12
C GLY A 241 -0.08 6.78 -3.05
N ALA A 242 0.46 5.57 -3.28
CA ALA A 242 1.29 4.89 -2.29
C ALA A 242 2.68 4.49 -2.82
N MET A 243 2.78 3.71 -3.90
CA MET A 243 4.07 3.18 -4.35
C MET A 243 5.01 4.27 -4.84
N ILE A 244 4.54 5.24 -5.65
CA ILE A 244 5.38 6.36 -6.10
C ILE A 244 5.90 7.18 -4.92
N PRO A 245 5.08 7.66 -3.96
CA PRO A 245 5.57 8.35 -2.77
C PRO A 245 6.60 7.53 -1.99
N HIS A 246 6.34 6.25 -1.74
CA HIS A 246 7.29 5.39 -1.03
C HIS A 246 8.61 5.16 -1.78
N LEU A 247 8.60 5.10 -3.12
CA LEU A 247 9.86 4.99 -3.90
C LEU A 247 10.78 6.17 -3.66
N VAL A 248 10.23 7.35 -3.40
CA VAL A 248 10.98 8.59 -3.15
C VAL A 248 11.07 8.96 -1.67
N GLY A 249 10.89 7.99 -0.77
CA GLY A 249 11.04 8.18 0.68
C GLY A 249 9.90 8.90 1.37
N GLY A 250 8.80 9.19 0.66
CA GLY A 250 7.65 9.91 1.18
C GLY A 250 6.79 9.11 2.15
N ALA A 251 5.82 9.80 2.76
CA ALA A 251 4.80 9.22 3.64
C ALA A 251 3.49 8.97 2.89
N VAL A 252 2.75 7.93 3.28
CA VAL A 252 1.39 7.65 2.83
C VAL A 252 0.42 7.78 4.00
N VAL A 253 -0.59 8.63 3.82
CA VAL A 253 -1.65 8.88 4.80
C VAL A 253 -2.93 8.20 4.33
N THR A 254 -3.39 7.21 5.05
CA THR A 254 -4.68 6.55 4.80
C THR A 254 -5.75 7.11 5.73
N LEU A 255 -6.99 7.14 5.25
CA LEU A 255 -8.12 7.65 6.01
C LEU A 255 -8.74 6.52 6.85
N PRO A 256 -8.93 6.72 8.18
CA PRO A 256 -9.48 5.70 9.07
C PRO A 256 -10.91 5.26 8.76
N LYS A 257 -11.75 6.16 8.24
CA LYS A 257 -13.13 5.84 7.92
C LYS A 257 -13.25 4.99 6.68
N LEU A 258 -14.21 4.08 6.72
CA LEU A 258 -14.62 3.33 5.53
C LEU A 258 -15.42 4.21 4.59
N GLY A 259 -14.98 4.27 3.33
CA GLY A 259 -15.58 5.13 2.33
C GLY A 259 -14.96 6.53 2.29
N PHE A 260 -15.34 7.28 1.26
CA PHE A 260 -14.78 8.62 1.03
C PHE A 260 -15.57 9.66 1.84
N ASP A 261 -14.88 10.35 2.75
CA ASP A 261 -15.37 11.49 3.52
C ASP A 261 -14.48 12.71 3.21
N PRO A 262 -15.00 13.73 2.49
CA PRO A 262 -14.21 14.89 2.10
C PRO A 262 -13.75 15.73 3.31
N ASP A 263 -14.57 15.85 4.36
CA ASP A 263 -14.19 16.61 5.57
C ASP A 263 -13.05 15.91 6.33
N GLU A 264 -13.06 14.57 6.40
CA GLU A 264 -11.96 13.81 6.98
C GLU A 264 -10.68 14.01 6.19
N LEU A 265 -10.74 13.90 4.85
CA LEU A 265 -9.58 14.12 3.99
C LEU A 265 -8.98 15.50 4.20
N LEU A 266 -9.80 16.57 4.17
CA LEU A 266 -9.33 17.93 4.33
C LEU A 266 -8.71 18.19 5.71
N LYS A 267 -9.25 17.60 6.79
CA LYS A 267 -8.65 17.61 8.12
C LYS A 267 -7.32 16.89 8.18
N GLU A 268 -7.21 15.74 7.52
CA GLU A 268 -5.95 15.00 7.44
C GLU A 268 -4.89 15.75 6.63
N VAL A 269 -5.27 16.48 5.57
CA VAL A 269 -4.36 17.40 4.87
C VAL A 269 -3.79 18.45 5.82
N GLU A 270 -4.64 19.11 6.60
CA GLU A 270 -4.18 20.12 7.58
C GLU A 270 -3.26 19.51 8.65
N ARG A 271 -3.65 18.36 9.20
CA ARG A 271 -2.95 17.70 10.29
C ARG A 271 -1.58 17.18 9.87
N THR A 272 -1.52 16.52 8.72
CA THR A 272 -0.30 15.83 8.23
C THR A 272 0.56 16.70 7.32
N LYS A 273 0.05 17.90 6.94
CA LYS A 273 0.67 18.77 5.93
C LYS A 273 0.85 18.03 4.59
N ALA A 274 -0.12 17.20 4.24
CA ALA A 274 -0.08 16.46 2.97
C ALA A 274 0.06 17.43 1.79
N ASN A 275 0.99 17.10 0.90
CA ASN A 275 1.31 17.92 -0.27
C ASN A 275 0.87 17.28 -1.60
N ASN A 276 0.44 16.02 -1.56
CA ASN A 276 -0.04 15.25 -2.71
C ASN A 276 -1.36 14.54 -2.40
N ILE A 277 -2.39 14.75 -3.22
CA ILE A 277 -3.70 14.11 -3.08
C ILE A 277 -4.00 13.33 -4.35
N VAL A 278 -4.41 12.06 -4.23
CA VAL A 278 -4.76 11.21 -5.37
C VAL A 278 -6.24 10.85 -5.34
N ILE A 279 -6.97 11.22 -6.38
CA ILE A 279 -8.41 11.03 -6.55
C ILE A 279 -8.75 10.29 -7.85
N VAL A 280 -10.02 9.92 -8.02
CA VAL A 280 -10.55 9.35 -9.26
C VAL A 280 -11.75 10.17 -9.73
N GLY A 281 -11.48 11.12 -10.63
CA GLY A 281 -12.48 11.92 -11.32
C GLY A 281 -13.47 12.68 -10.43
N ASP A 282 -14.60 13.05 -11.02
CA ASP A 282 -15.64 13.88 -10.41
C ASP A 282 -16.29 13.26 -9.17
N ALA A 283 -16.27 11.94 -9.05
CA ALA A 283 -16.83 11.25 -7.88
C ALA A 283 -16.14 11.66 -6.56
N PHE A 284 -14.88 12.08 -6.63
CA PHE A 284 -14.10 12.62 -5.52
C PHE A 284 -14.00 14.14 -5.56
N ALA A 285 -13.76 14.72 -6.76
CA ALA A 285 -13.52 16.14 -6.90
C ALA A 285 -14.71 17.00 -6.47
N LYS A 286 -15.94 16.65 -6.89
CA LYS A 286 -17.13 17.42 -6.55
C LYS A 286 -17.42 17.46 -5.05
N PRO A 287 -17.46 16.33 -4.30
CA PRO A 287 -17.63 16.38 -2.85
C PRO A 287 -16.54 17.18 -2.12
N LEU A 288 -15.30 17.15 -2.63
CA LEU A 288 -14.22 17.98 -2.06
C LEU A 288 -14.48 19.47 -2.27
N MET A 289 -14.88 19.89 -3.48
CA MET A 289 -15.22 21.28 -3.75
C MET A 289 -16.40 21.75 -2.91
N ASP A 290 -17.45 20.95 -2.80
CA ASP A 290 -18.63 21.25 -1.98
C ASP A 290 -18.25 21.42 -0.49
N ALA A 291 -17.36 20.60 0.03
CA ALA A 291 -16.86 20.70 1.41
C ALA A 291 -16.03 21.97 1.62
N LEU A 292 -15.20 22.34 0.65
CA LEU A 292 -14.41 23.59 0.70
C LEU A 292 -15.32 24.82 0.68
N ASP A 293 -16.27 24.89 -0.26
CA ASP A 293 -17.21 26.01 -0.38
C ASP A 293 -18.05 26.17 0.91
N LYS A 294 -18.47 25.04 1.50
CA LYS A 294 -19.19 25.05 2.77
C LYS A 294 -18.34 25.57 3.91
N ALA A 295 -17.10 25.09 4.05
CA ALA A 295 -16.18 25.51 5.11
C ALA A 295 -15.86 27.01 5.03
N GLU A 296 -15.69 27.54 3.81
CA GLU A 296 -15.51 28.97 3.57
C GLU A 296 -16.75 29.77 3.96
N SER A 297 -17.93 29.31 3.56
CA SER A 297 -19.22 29.95 3.91
C SER A 297 -19.48 29.95 5.42
N ASP A 298 -19.07 28.92 6.12
CA ASP A 298 -19.21 28.77 7.58
C ASP A 298 -18.14 29.59 8.35
N GLY A 299 -17.21 30.26 7.63
CA GLY A 299 -16.13 31.06 8.21
C GLY A 299 -15.03 30.23 8.87
N ASN A 300 -14.90 28.96 8.50
CA ASN A 300 -13.89 28.04 9.03
C ASN A 300 -13.18 27.30 7.89
N PRO A 301 -12.45 28.00 7.00
CA PRO A 301 -11.79 27.41 5.85
C PRO A 301 -10.67 26.47 6.27
N TYR A 302 -10.48 25.38 5.53
CA TYR A 302 -9.34 24.47 5.68
C TYR A 302 -8.03 25.13 5.24
N ASN A 303 -6.94 24.85 5.95
CA ASN A 303 -5.61 25.27 5.51
C ASN A 303 -5.00 24.24 4.57
N LEU A 304 -4.95 24.56 3.27
CA LEU A 304 -4.40 23.72 2.21
C LEU A 304 -3.08 24.25 1.64
N GLU A 305 -2.37 25.12 2.35
CA GLU A 305 -1.11 25.73 1.87
C GLU A 305 -0.02 24.68 1.56
N SER A 306 -0.09 23.51 2.19
CA SER A 306 0.83 22.39 1.92
C SER A 306 0.57 21.69 0.57
N VAL A 307 -0.66 21.76 0.05
CA VAL A 307 -1.06 21.01 -1.16
C VAL A 307 -0.45 21.66 -2.39
N ASN A 308 0.42 20.96 -3.08
CA ASN A 308 1.02 21.42 -4.33
C ASN A 308 0.61 20.54 -5.53
N THR A 309 0.10 19.34 -5.27
CA THR A 309 -0.23 18.39 -6.33
C THR A 309 -1.56 17.67 -6.04
N VAL A 310 -2.46 17.68 -7.02
CA VAL A 310 -3.66 16.84 -7.03
C VAL A 310 -3.63 15.99 -8.30
N ILE A 311 -3.60 14.68 -8.14
CA ILE A 311 -3.56 13.72 -9.24
C ILE A 311 -4.93 13.10 -9.39
N SER A 312 -5.50 13.19 -10.59
CA SER A 312 -6.74 12.52 -10.94
C SER A 312 -6.51 11.53 -12.08
N SER A 313 -6.92 10.28 -11.88
CA SER A 313 -6.87 9.23 -12.89
C SER A 313 -8.23 8.53 -12.95
N GLY A 314 -8.75 8.30 -14.18
CA GLY A 314 -10.03 7.63 -14.40
C GLY A 314 -10.79 8.20 -15.56
#